data_53d0c6f83d9b9b5776c85aead93b7f29
#
_entry.id   53d0c6f83d9b9b5776c85aead93b7f29
#
_cell.length_a   1.000
_cell.length_b   1.000
_cell.length_c   1.000
_cell.angle_alpha   90.00
_cell.angle_beta   90.00
_cell.angle_gamma   90.00
#
_symmetry.space_group_name_H-M   'P 1'
#
loop_
_entity.id
_entity.type
_entity.pdbx_description
1 polymer ?
#
loop_
_entity_poly.entity_id
_entity_poly.type
_entity_poly.pdbx_seq_one_letter_code
_entity_poly.pdbx_strand_id
1 'polypeptide(L)'
;MERWLEVRGKVQNVMFRQTVIRAMQKRGLEGGATNDSHDKNLVQMTLRGDPERIQDLIAVLREGKPINDWGAQPTSVEDVSSEQGMTLEAHQVTTANVDKHKWNPNVKMFI
;
A
#
# COMPACT_ATOMS: atom_id res chain seq x y z
N MET A 1 1.51 7.96 14.95
CA MET A 1 0.79 8.64 13.85
C MET A 1 0.07 7.61 12.99
N GLU A 2 -1.03 8.02 12.41
CA GLU A 2 -1.77 7.20 11.46
C GLU A 2 -2.17 8.07 10.27
N ARG A 3 -2.06 7.54 9.05
CA ARG A 3 -2.45 8.25 7.83
C ARG A 3 -3.25 7.32 6.92
N TRP A 4 -4.20 7.89 6.23
CA TRP A 4 -5.11 7.19 5.32
C TRP A 4 -4.90 7.71 3.91
N LEU A 5 -4.74 6.81 2.96
CA LEU A 5 -4.39 7.18 1.59
C LEU A 5 -5.34 6.55 0.58
N GLU A 6 -5.56 7.28 -0.51
CA GLU A 6 -6.11 6.72 -1.75
C GLU A 6 -5.01 6.77 -2.80
N VAL A 7 -4.65 5.60 -3.32
CA VAL A 7 -3.57 5.46 -4.30
C VAL A 7 -4.16 5.00 -5.62
N ARG A 8 -3.92 5.78 -6.67
CA ARG A 8 -4.41 5.48 -8.01
C ARG A 8 -3.27 5.17 -8.96
N GLY A 9 -3.60 4.46 -10.04
CA GLY A 9 -2.67 4.06 -11.07
C GLY A 9 -2.81 2.58 -11.40
N LYS A 10 -1.74 1.96 -11.84
CA LYS A 10 -1.71 0.52 -12.06
C LYS A 10 -1.41 -0.16 -10.72
N VAL A 11 -2.48 -0.40 -9.95
CA VAL A 11 -2.37 -0.81 -8.55
C VAL A 11 -3.17 -2.07 -8.20
N GLN A 12 -3.91 -2.64 -9.16
CA GLN A 12 -4.61 -3.91 -8.95
C GLN A 12 -4.14 -4.96 -9.95
N ASN A 13 -4.11 -6.21 -9.51
CA ASN A 13 -3.68 -7.38 -10.31
C ASN A 13 -2.20 -7.35 -10.72
N VAL A 14 -1.38 -6.58 -10.02
CA VAL A 14 0.07 -6.45 -10.29
C VAL A 14 0.88 -6.56 -8.99
N MET A 15 0.36 -7.28 -8.02
CA MET A 15 1.01 -7.51 -6.71
C MET A 15 1.31 -6.22 -5.94
N PHE A 16 0.50 -5.19 -6.16
CA PHE A 16 0.69 -3.91 -5.49
C PHE A 16 0.53 -4.03 -3.97
N ARG A 17 -0.56 -4.67 -3.51
CA ARG A 17 -0.83 -4.79 -2.07
C ARG A 17 0.31 -5.51 -1.35
N GLN A 18 0.79 -6.63 -1.88
CA GLN A 18 1.92 -7.36 -1.30
C GLN A 18 3.14 -6.46 -1.21
N THR A 19 3.44 -5.73 -2.29
CA THR A 19 4.63 -4.87 -2.36
C THR A 19 4.59 -3.77 -1.31
N VAL A 20 3.47 -3.05 -1.19
CA VAL A 20 3.39 -1.96 -0.21
C VAL A 20 3.35 -2.46 1.23
N ILE A 21 2.73 -3.60 1.49
CA ILE A 21 2.73 -4.19 2.84
C ILE A 21 4.13 -4.64 3.24
N ARG A 22 4.87 -5.28 2.33
CA ARG A 22 6.28 -5.63 2.59
C ARG A 22 7.14 -4.39 2.80
N ALA A 23 6.89 -3.32 2.04
CA ALA A 23 7.57 -2.05 2.22
C ALA A 23 7.29 -1.42 3.59
N MET A 24 6.07 -1.56 4.10
CA MET A 24 5.72 -1.15 5.47
C MET A 24 6.51 -1.94 6.51
N GLN A 25 6.51 -3.27 6.39
CA GLN A 25 7.25 -4.14 7.30
C GLN A 25 8.74 -3.80 7.33
N LYS A 26 9.31 -3.56 6.18
CA LYS A 26 10.72 -3.19 6.04
C LYS A 26 11.05 -1.90 6.79
N ARG A 27 10.09 -1.01 6.94
CA ARG A 27 10.22 0.27 7.64
C ARG A 27 9.73 0.22 9.09
N GLY A 28 9.35 -0.95 9.58
CA GLY A 28 8.83 -1.09 10.93
C GLY A 28 7.45 -0.46 11.13
N LEU A 29 6.68 -0.29 10.06
CA LEU A 29 5.33 0.25 10.10
C LEU A 29 4.29 -0.86 10.17
N GLU A 30 3.13 -0.52 10.73
CA GLU A 30 1.92 -1.31 10.60
C GLU A 30 1.03 -0.67 9.53
N GLY A 31 0.25 -1.47 8.86
CA GLY A 31 -0.67 -0.92 7.87
C GLY A 31 -1.46 -1.97 7.13
N GLY A 32 -2.25 -1.48 6.19
CA GLY A 32 -3.10 -2.31 5.37
C GLY A 32 -3.34 -1.71 4.00
N ALA A 33 -3.81 -2.55 3.09
CA ALA A 33 -4.15 -2.17 1.73
C ALA A 33 -5.34 -2.97 1.24
N THR A 34 -6.24 -2.31 0.51
CA THR A 34 -7.47 -2.90 0.01
C THR A 34 -7.74 -2.42 -1.41
N ASN A 35 -7.99 -3.35 -2.33
CA ASN A 35 -8.45 -3.03 -3.67
C ASN A 35 -9.86 -2.47 -3.60
N ASP A 36 -10.08 -1.29 -4.20
CA ASP A 36 -11.43 -0.76 -4.29
C ASP A 36 -12.28 -1.68 -5.17
N SER A 37 -13.53 -1.93 -4.76
CA SER A 37 -14.41 -2.85 -5.48
C SER A 37 -15.06 -2.24 -6.72
N HIS A 38 -15.09 -0.92 -6.81
CA HIS A 38 -15.74 -0.19 -7.90
C HIS A 38 -14.75 0.46 -8.86
N ASP A 39 -13.54 0.77 -8.41
CA ASP A 39 -12.51 1.41 -9.22
C ASP A 39 -11.28 0.51 -9.28
N LYS A 40 -11.00 -0.06 -10.44
CA LYS A 40 -9.88 -0.98 -10.65
C LYS A 40 -8.51 -0.30 -10.56
N ASN A 41 -8.49 1.03 -10.58
CA ASN A 41 -7.27 1.82 -10.51
C ASN A 41 -7.05 2.46 -9.15
N LEU A 42 -7.77 2.00 -8.13
CA LEU A 42 -7.72 2.56 -6.78
C LEU A 42 -7.42 1.48 -5.74
N VAL A 43 -6.47 1.78 -4.86
CA VAL A 43 -6.20 1.00 -3.65
C VAL A 43 -6.27 1.96 -2.47
N GLN A 44 -6.97 1.55 -1.43
CA GLN A 44 -7.02 2.28 -0.17
C GLN A 44 -5.95 1.72 0.77
N MET A 45 -5.25 2.60 1.45
CA MET A 45 -4.19 2.22 2.38
C MET A 45 -4.35 2.94 3.71
N THR A 46 -3.89 2.28 4.77
CA THR A 46 -3.75 2.88 6.10
C THR A 46 -2.33 2.60 6.58
N LEU A 47 -1.67 3.61 7.11
CA LEU A 47 -0.30 3.52 7.62
C LEU A 47 -0.28 3.97 9.09
N ARG A 48 0.40 3.20 9.94
CA ARG A 48 0.51 3.49 11.37
C ARG A 48 1.96 3.30 11.82
N GLY A 49 2.50 4.28 12.52
CA GLY A 49 3.85 4.17 13.07
C GLY A 49 4.59 5.50 13.10
N ASP A 50 5.91 5.43 12.99
CA ASP A 50 6.79 6.60 13.03
C ASP A 50 6.48 7.55 11.86
N PRO A 51 6.23 8.84 12.16
CA PRO A 51 5.88 9.81 11.12
C PRO A 51 6.91 9.94 9.99
N GLU A 52 8.20 9.88 10.32
CA GLU A 52 9.26 10.01 9.31
C GLU A 52 9.27 8.81 8.36
N ARG A 53 9.04 7.61 8.90
CA ARG A 53 9.00 6.39 8.10
C ARG A 53 7.76 6.32 7.24
N ILE A 54 6.62 6.81 7.76
CA ILE A 54 5.39 6.94 6.98
C ILE A 54 5.63 7.90 5.80
N GLN A 55 6.21 9.06 6.09
CA GLN A 55 6.49 10.06 5.06
C GLN A 55 7.46 9.53 4.01
N ASP A 56 8.45 8.77 4.41
CA ASP A 56 9.42 8.14 3.50
C ASP A 56 8.71 7.23 2.50
N LEU A 57 7.82 6.37 2.97
CA LEU A 57 7.07 5.47 2.08
C LEU A 57 6.15 6.24 1.15
N ILE A 58 5.46 7.26 1.67
CA ILE A 58 4.57 8.09 0.83
C ILE A 58 5.37 8.81 -0.25
N ALA A 59 6.55 9.33 0.08
CA ALA A 59 7.42 10.00 -0.89
C ALA A 59 7.85 9.06 -2.01
N VAL A 60 8.19 7.82 -1.66
CA VAL A 60 8.55 6.79 -2.64
C VAL A 60 7.38 6.49 -3.57
N LEU A 61 6.18 6.33 -3.04
CA LEU A 61 4.99 6.09 -3.86
C LEU A 61 4.67 7.29 -4.77
N ARG A 62 4.92 8.51 -4.31
CA ARG A 62 4.68 9.73 -5.09
C ARG A 62 5.69 9.96 -6.21
N GLU A 63 6.78 9.21 -6.26
CA GLU A 63 7.72 9.28 -7.38
C GLU A 63 7.09 8.83 -8.70
N GLY A 64 6.00 8.06 -8.64
CA GLY A 64 5.30 7.63 -9.84
C GLY A 64 6.04 6.60 -10.66
N LYS A 65 6.99 5.89 -10.06
CA LYS A 65 7.77 4.84 -10.73
C LYS A 65 7.19 3.47 -10.45
N PRO A 66 7.49 2.46 -11.29
CA PRO A 66 7.14 1.09 -10.97
C PRO A 66 7.76 0.68 -9.62
N ILE A 67 6.98 0.00 -8.79
CA ILE A 67 7.44 -0.43 -7.47
C ILE A 67 7.76 -1.93 -7.40
N ASN A 68 7.49 -2.66 -8.48
CA ASN A 68 7.87 -4.06 -8.61
C ASN A 68 8.01 -4.41 -10.10
N ASP A 69 8.49 -5.63 -10.39
CA ASP A 69 8.68 -6.09 -11.77
C ASP A 69 7.40 -6.62 -12.44
N TRP A 70 6.27 -6.54 -11.75
CA TRP A 70 4.96 -6.84 -12.32
C TRP A 70 4.28 -5.59 -12.91
N GLY A 71 4.95 -4.45 -12.86
CA GLY A 71 4.44 -3.22 -13.42
C GLY A 71 3.50 -2.44 -12.52
N ALA A 72 3.45 -2.74 -11.23
CA ALA A 72 2.70 -1.91 -10.28
C ALA A 72 3.28 -0.51 -10.27
N GLN A 73 2.46 0.49 -10.56
CA GLN A 73 2.93 1.87 -10.71
C GLN A 73 1.87 2.84 -10.22
N PRO A 74 2.04 3.39 -9.01
CA PRO A 74 1.15 4.43 -8.52
C PRO A 74 1.39 5.72 -9.28
N THR A 75 0.34 6.42 -9.65
CA THR A 75 0.42 7.71 -10.36
C THR A 75 -0.11 8.86 -9.51
N SER A 76 -0.89 8.57 -8.47
CA SER A 76 -1.49 9.56 -7.59
C SER A 76 -1.59 8.98 -6.19
N VAL A 77 -1.17 9.76 -5.19
CA VAL A 77 -1.26 9.39 -3.78
C VAL A 77 -1.88 10.56 -3.04
N GLU A 78 -3.09 10.37 -2.54
CA GLU A 78 -3.83 11.42 -1.82
C GLU A 78 -4.04 11.03 -0.37
N ASP A 79 -3.78 11.96 0.54
CA ASP A 79 -4.20 11.83 1.93
C ASP A 79 -5.70 12.06 2.03
N VAL A 80 -6.38 11.23 2.80
CA VAL A 80 -7.80 11.42 3.11
C VAL A 80 -7.96 11.51 4.62
N SER A 81 -9.15 11.97 5.07
CA SER A 81 -9.43 12.06 6.50
C SER A 81 -9.65 10.67 7.10
N SER A 82 -9.54 10.57 8.41
CA SER A 82 -9.84 9.32 9.13
C SER A 82 -11.27 8.85 8.89
N GLU A 83 -12.20 9.78 8.64
CA GLU A 83 -13.59 9.46 8.36
C GLU A 83 -13.79 8.82 6.99
N GLN A 84 -12.97 9.21 6.01
CA GLN A 84 -13.00 8.65 4.65
C GLN A 84 -12.13 7.42 4.55
N GLY A 85 -11.16 7.29 5.43
CA GLY A 85 -10.20 6.20 5.43
C GLY A 85 -10.76 4.93 6.04
N MET A 86 -10.04 3.85 5.85
CA MET A 86 -10.39 2.54 6.34
C MET A 86 -9.62 2.25 7.64
N THR A 87 -10.30 1.69 8.62
CA THR A 87 -9.65 1.19 9.83
C THR A 87 -8.61 0.12 9.44
N LEU A 88 -7.42 0.17 10.03
CA LEU A 88 -6.31 -0.71 9.66
C LEU A 88 -6.72 -2.18 9.60
N GLU A 89 -7.42 -2.66 10.63
CA GLU A 89 -7.80 -4.07 10.76
C GLU A 89 -8.87 -4.49 9.75
N ALA A 90 -9.53 -3.54 9.08
CA ALA A 90 -10.56 -3.84 8.08
C ALA A 90 -9.99 -4.08 6.68
N HIS A 91 -8.71 -3.84 6.47
CA HIS A 91 -8.08 -4.02 5.17
C HIS A 91 -8.00 -5.49 4.77
N GLN A 92 -8.03 -5.73 3.46
CA GLN A 92 -7.88 -7.06 2.88
C GLN A 92 -6.53 -7.68 3.21
N VAL A 93 -5.46 -6.89 3.09
CA VAL A 93 -4.10 -7.33 3.39
C VAL A 93 -3.52 -6.36 4.40
N THR A 94 -2.93 -6.90 5.47
CA THR A 94 -2.30 -6.09 6.53
C THR A 94 -0.91 -6.63 6.83
N THR A 95 -0.14 -5.84 7.57
CA THR A 95 1.17 -6.30 8.06
C THR A 95 1.05 -7.51 9.00
N ALA A 96 -0.14 -7.75 9.57
CA ALA A 96 -0.39 -8.91 10.43
C ALA A 96 -0.78 -10.17 9.64
N ASN A 97 -1.43 -10.04 8.49
CA ASN A 97 -1.97 -11.20 7.76
C ASN A 97 -1.31 -11.45 6.40
N VAL A 98 -0.35 -10.64 6.00
CA VAL A 98 0.25 -10.74 4.65
C VAL A 98 0.82 -12.14 4.38
N ASP A 99 1.38 -12.80 5.39
CA ASP A 99 1.96 -14.13 5.23
C ASP A 99 0.92 -15.25 5.10
N LYS A 100 -0.35 -14.96 5.39
CA LYS A 100 -1.44 -15.91 5.23
C LYS A 100 -2.02 -15.95 3.82
N HIS A 101 -1.67 -14.97 2.99
CA HIS A 101 -2.08 -14.91 1.60
C HIS A 101 -1.14 -15.75 0.74
N LYS A 102 -1.70 -16.34 -0.32
CA LYS A 102 -0.89 -17.11 -1.28
C LYS A 102 -0.41 -16.16 -2.36
N TRP A 103 0.80 -15.64 -2.17
CA TRP A 103 1.42 -14.74 -3.12
C TRP A 103 2.27 -15.50 -4.13
N ASN A 104 2.41 -14.91 -5.33
CA ASN A 104 3.39 -15.41 -6.29
C ASN A 104 4.79 -15.10 -5.74
N PRO A 105 5.67 -16.11 -5.59
CA PRO A 105 7.02 -15.88 -5.04
C PRO A 105 7.95 -15.15 -6.02
N ASN A 106 7.57 -15.05 -7.29
CA ASN A 106 8.41 -14.48 -8.34
C ASN A 106 8.15 -12.99 -8.55
N VAL A 107 7.97 -12.24 -7.47
CA VAL A 107 7.79 -10.79 -7.52
C VAL A 107 9.04 -10.12 -6.99
N LYS A 108 9.71 -9.35 -7.83
CA LYS A 108 10.84 -8.52 -7.41
C LYS A 108 10.32 -7.14 -7.00
N MET A 109 10.55 -6.78 -5.76
CA MET A 109 10.09 -5.52 -5.18
C MET A 109 11.23 -4.50 -5.15
N PHE A 110 10.91 -3.25 -5.51
CA PHE A 110 11.89 -2.16 -5.63
C PHE A 110 11.87 -1.18 -4.44
N ILE A 111 10.93 -1.33 -3.53
CA ILE A 111 10.77 -0.38 -2.42
C ILE A 111 10.76 -1.08 -1.07
#